data_13327aaabd5f4b77ff0a9a058b465954
#
_entry.id   13327aaabd5f4b77ff0a9a058b465954
#
_cell.length_a   1.000
_cell.length_b   1.000
_cell.length_c   1.000
_cell.angle_alpha   90.00
_cell.angle_beta   90.00
_cell.angle_gamma   90.00
#
_symmetry.space_group_name_H-M   'P 1'
#
loop_
_entity.id
_entity.type
_entity.pdbx_description
1 polymer ?
#
loop_
_entity_poly.entity_id
_entity_poly.type
_entity_poly.pdbx_seq_one_letter_code
_entity_poly.pdbx_strand_id
1 'polypeptide(L)'
;MIGKQATIYTDGSCIGNPGPGGWAAIVLCDGKQIELSGGTSDTTNNRMELMGLIRGLKALDKYTTSVKIYSDSQYVVRAFNNGWLKSWKKNGWKRKEGPVKNLDLWKELDKLTAQRKCTFIWVKGHNGNQYNELCDQMACAESAKYADGCGEEEEKPDDFFFNADDILVALDEVLKEAQKREYGVEMPCGGMELCDYCKSDDRECLCAKAFVRRREFLSNGMDSE
;
A
#
# COMPACT_ATOMS: atom_id res chain seq x y z
N MET A 1 -7.83 10.86 20.78
CA MET A 1 -6.45 10.96 20.24
C MET A 1 -6.49 11.85 19.02
N ILE A 2 -5.59 12.83 18.89
CA ILE A 2 -5.47 13.66 17.68
C ILE A 2 -4.85 12.77 16.60
N GLY A 3 -5.57 12.57 15.49
CA GLY A 3 -5.07 11.74 14.38
C GLY A 3 -3.84 12.38 13.73
N LYS A 4 -2.93 11.55 13.23
CA LYS A 4 -1.72 12.01 12.55
C LYS A 4 -2.05 12.70 11.23
N GLN A 5 -1.19 13.61 10.83
CA GLN A 5 -1.25 14.31 9.55
C GLN A 5 -0.03 13.93 8.70
N ALA A 6 -0.25 13.74 7.41
CA ALA A 6 0.82 13.50 6.45
C ALA A 6 0.73 14.42 5.24
N THR A 7 1.85 14.57 4.57
CA THR A 7 1.94 15.22 3.26
C THR A 7 2.56 14.23 2.28
N ILE A 8 1.97 14.09 1.10
CA ILE A 8 2.49 13.27 0.01
C ILE A 8 2.75 14.15 -1.19
N TYR A 9 3.93 14.02 -1.79
CA TYR A 9 4.26 14.51 -3.12
C TYR A 9 4.38 13.28 -4.03
N THR A 10 3.90 13.39 -5.27
CA THR A 10 3.90 12.24 -6.19
C THR A 10 4.01 12.71 -7.63
N ASP A 11 4.71 11.90 -8.41
CA ASP A 11 4.87 12.09 -9.85
C ASP A 11 4.98 10.75 -10.58
N GLY A 12 4.79 10.79 -11.90
CA GLY A 12 4.92 9.64 -12.78
C GLY A 12 5.56 10.03 -14.11
N SER A 13 6.40 9.16 -14.63
CA SER A 13 7.09 9.31 -15.91
C SER A 13 6.85 8.11 -16.81
N CYS A 14 6.82 8.31 -18.13
CA CYS A 14 6.70 7.22 -19.10
C CYS A 14 7.42 7.60 -20.39
N ILE A 15 8.34 6.75 -20.83
CA ILE A 15 9.08 6.90 -22.08
C ILE A 15 8.26 6.24 -23.20
N GLY A 16 7.78 7.06 -24.17
CA GLY A 16 7.04 6.56 -25.35
C GLY A 16 5.52 6.36 -25.17
N ASN A 17 4.98 6.47 -23.98
CA ASN A 17 3.55 6.51 -23.57
C ASN A 17 2.51 5.88 -24.56
N PRO A 18 2.35 4.53 -24.66
CA PRO A 18 2.85 3.53 -23.71
C PRO A 18 4.32 3.18 -23.91
N GLY A 19 4.93 2.66 -22.83
CA GLY A 19 6.30 2.19 -22.81
C GLY A 19 6.83 2.08 -21.37
N PRO A 20 8.16 2.00 -21.18
CA PRO A 20 8.77 1.95 -19.87
C PRO A 20 8.39 3.17 -19.02
N GLY A 21 7.98 2.95 -17.80
CA GLY A 21 7.56 4.02 -16.93
C GLY A 21 7.98 3.82 -15.49
N GLY A 22 8.08 4.96 -14.79
CA GLY A 22 8.44 5.04 -13.39
C GLY A 22 7.48 5.92 -12.61
N TRP A 23 7.36 5.64 -11.34
CA TRP A 23 6.57 6.41 -10.39
C TRP A 23 7.43 6.77 -9.18
N ALA A 24 7.10 7.88 -8.53
CA ALA A 24 7.71 8.27 -7.28
C ALA A 24 6.69 8.86 -6.31
N ALA A 25 6.96 8.70 -5.02
CA ALA A 25 6.24 9.36 -3.94
C ALA A 25 7.18 9.72 -2.79
N ILE A 26 7.02 10.93 -2.25
CA ILE A 26 7.67 11.36 -1.02
C ILE A 26 6.60 11.58 0.04
N VAL A 27 6.72 10.87 1.14
CA VAL A 27 5.77 10.92 2.26
C VAL A 27 6.43 11.60 3.45
N LEU A 28 5.84 12.71 3.90
CA LEU A 28 6.25 13.43 5.09
C LEU A 28 5.23 13.18 6.20
N CYS A 29 5.63 12.49 7.26
CA CYS A 29 4.77 12.17 8.40
C CYS A 29 5.58 12.11 9.68
N ASP A 30 5.11 12.74 10.75
CA ASP A 30 5.75 12.73 12.08
C ASP A 30 7.23 13.12 12.06
N GLY A 31 7.60 14.12 11.25
CA GLY A 31 9.00 14.57 11.09
C GLY A 31 9.90 13.59 10.32
N LYS A 32 9.35 12.51 9.79
CA LYS A 32 10.06 11.55 8.93
C LYS A 32 9.76 11.81 7.47
N GLN A 33 10.74 11.58 6.62
CA GLN A 33 10.61 11.55 5.16
C GLN A 33 10.83 10.11 4.69
N ILE A 34 9.90 9.63 3.86
CA ILE A 34 9.97 8.33 3.21
C ILE A 34 9.94 8.59 1.71
N GLU A 35 10.93 8.09 1.00
CA GLU A 35 11.04 8.16 -0.45
C GLU A 35 10.73 6.79 -1.03
N LEU A 36 9.84 6.76 -2.01
CA LEU A 36 9.37 5.55 -2.66
C LEU A 36 9.44 5.76 -4.17
N SER A 37 9.98 4.80 -4.88
CA SER A 37 9.98 4.78 -6.34
C SER A 37 9.89 3.36 -6.87
N GLY A 38 9.56 3.23 -8.13
CA GLY A 38 9.51 1.95 -8.85
C GLY A 38 8.98 2.16 -10.25
N GLY A 39 8.86 1.10 -11.02
CA GLY A 39 8.44 1.23 -12.41
C GLY A 39 7.98 -0.09 -13.02
N THR A 40 7.81 -0.08 -14.33
CA THR A 40 7.47 -1.25 -15.15
C THR A 40 7.86 -1.01 -16.60
N SER A 41 8.09 -2.09 -17.33
CA SER A 41 8.52 -2.06 -18.74
C SER A 41 7.43 -1.61 -19.73
N ASP A 42 6.14 -1.76 -19.39
CA ASP A 42 5.02 -1.39 -20.26
C ASP A 42 3.88 -0.73 -19.46
N THR A 43 3.72 0.57 -19.67
CA THR A 43 2.72 1.36 -18.95
C THR A 43 2.37 2.66 -19.69
N THR A 44 1.66 3.56 -19.00
CA THR A 44 1.37 4.92 -19.47
C THR A 44 1.64 5.92 -18.36
N ASN A 45 1.93 7.18 -18.72
CA ASN A 45 2.18 8.25 -17.75
C ASN A 45 1.08 8.34 -16.69
N ASN A 46 -0.18 8.35 -17.11
CA ASN A 46 -1.32 8.41 -16.18
C ASN A 46 -1.36 7.24 -15.19
N ARG A 47 -0.92 6.04 -15.59
CA ARG A 47 -0.83 4.90 -14.68
C ARG A 47 0.26 5.09 -13.63
N MET A 48 1.40 5.65 -14.04
CA MET A 48 2.52 5.91 -13.12
C MET A 48 2.18 7.00 -12.11
N GLU A 49 1.50 8.07 -12.54
CA GLU A 49 0.97 9.11 -11.64
C GLU A 49 0.00 8.53 -10.58
N LEU A 50 -0.91 7.64 -11.01
CA LEU A 50 -1.81 6.95 -10.08
C LEU A 50 -1.08 5.99 -9.16
N MET A 51 -0.06 5.27 -9.69
CA MET A 51 0.73 4.31 -8.91
C MET A 51 1.54 5.01 -7.83
N GLY A 52 2.21 6.12 -8.13
CA GLY A 52 2.94 6.92 -7.13
C GLY A 52 2.01 7.33 -5.98
N LEU A 53 0.80 7.80 -6.28
CA LEU A 53 -0.17 8.17 -5.26
C LEU A 53 -0.64 6.97 -4.43
N ILE A 54 -0.91 5.82 -5.06
CA ILE A 54 -1.30 4.58 -4.36
C ILE A 54 -0.20 4.14 -3.40
N ARG A 55 1.04 4.11 -3.86
CA ARG A 55 2.20 3.70 -3.05
C ARG A 55 2.44 4.65 -1.87
N GLY A 56 2.35 5.96 -2.11
CA GLY A 56 2.43 6.96 -1.04
C GLY A 56 1.33 6.81 0.01
N LEU A 57 0.08 6.54 -0.39
CA LEU A 57 -1.03 6.32 0.54
C LEU A 57 -0.90 5.00 1.32
N LYS A 58 -0.39 3.93 0.69
CA LYS A 58 -0.12 2.64 1.34
C LYS A 58 0.99 2.71 2.38
N ALA A 59 1.95 3.60 2.22
CA ALA A 59 3.04 3.80 3.18
C ALA A 59 2.57 4.45 4.50
N LEU A 60 1.36 5.00 4.55
CA LEU A 60 0.79 5.61 5.74
C LEU A 60 0.20 4.57 6.69
N ASP A 61 0.46 4.74 7.97
CA ASP A 61 -0.15 3.93 9.02
C ASP A 61 -1.66 4.20 9.18
N LYS A 62 -2.36 3.31 9.87
CA LYS A 62 -3.80 3.42 10.15
C LYS A 62 -4.19 4.62 11.03
N TYR A 63 -3.23 5.23 11.71
CA TYR A 63 -3.47 6.38 12.59
C TYR A 63 -3.41 7.72 11.85
N THR A 64 -2.97 7.71 10.58
CA THR A 64 -2.95 8.90 9.74
C THR A 64 -4.34 9.20 9.21
N THR A 65 -4.98 10.22 9.75
CA THR A 65 -6.38 10.56 9.46
C THR A 65 -6.54 11.70 8.45
N SER A 66 -5.50 12.51 8.23
CA SER A 66 -5.52 13.63 7.30
C SER A 66 -4.27 13.64 6.42
N VAL A 67 -4.45 13.79 5.11
CA VAL A 67 -3.36 13.76 4.13
C VAL A 67 -3.50 14.92 3.15
N LYS A 68 -2.43 15.69 2.98
CA LYS A 68 -2.28 16.67 1.89
C LYS A 68 -1.51 16.01 0.77
N ILE A 69 -2.03 16.03 -0.44
CA ILE A 69 -1.45 15.39 -1.62
C ILE A 69 -1.13 16.47 -2.64
N TYR A 70 0.13 16.58 -3.00
CA TYR A 70 0.64 17.49 -4.00
C TYR A 70 1.04 16.72 -5.25
N SER A 71 0.51 17.12 -6.40
CA SER A 71 0.84 16.52 -7.69
C SER A 71 0.63 17.56 -8.80
N ASP A 72 1.43 17.51 -9.84
CA ASP A 72 1.26 18.30 -11.05
C ASP A 72 0.37 17.60 -12.10
N SER A 73 -0.03 16.35 -11.82
CA SER A 73 -1.00 15.64 -12.62
C SER A 73 -2.39 16.26 -12.53
N GLN A 74 -2.77 16.99 -13.59
CA GLN A 74 -4.15 17.47 -13.69
C GLN A 74 -5.17 16.33 -13.78
N TYR A 75 -4.77 15.17 -14.31
CA TYR A 75 -5.62 13.99 -14.40
C TYR A 75 -6.02 13.48 -13.01
N VAL A 76 -5.06 13.36 -12.10
CA VAL A 76 -5.28 12.92 -10.73
C VAL A 76 -6.04 13.99 -9.94
N VAL A 77 -5.53 15.22 -9.89
CA VAL A 77 -6.08 16.27 -9.02
C VAL A 77 -7.51 16.64 -9.42
N ARG A 78 -7.79 16.76 -10.72
CA ARG A 78 -9.16 17.06 -11.20
C ARG A 78 -10.16 15.95 -10.92
N ALA A 79 -9.74 14.68 -10.96
CA ALA A 79 -10.64 13.56 -10.67
C ALA A 79 -11.23 13.65 -9.28
N PHE A 80 -10.47 14.12 -8.31
CA PHE A 80 -10.95 14.32 -6.94
C PHE A 80 -11.63 15.69 -6.76
N ASN A 81 -11.00 16.78 -7.18
CA ASN A 81 -11.49 18.14 -6.91
C ASN A 81 -12.75 18.48 -7.72
N ASN A 82 -12.87 18.01 -8.97
CA ASN A 82 -14.04 18.21 -9.80
C ASN A 82 -15.11 17.13 -9.63
N GLY A 83 -14.91 16.20 -8.69
CA GLY A 83 -15.89 15.17 -8.38
C GLY A 83 -16.08 14.09 -9.44
N TRP A 84 -15.08 13.91 -10.36
CA TRP A 84 -15.17 12.86 -11.39
C TRP A 84 -15.25 11.48 -10.76
N LEU A 85 -14.46 11.21 -9.74
CA LEU A 85 -14.46 9.93 -9.02
C LEU A 85 -15.85 9.62 -8.45
N LYS A 86 -16.50 10.60 -7.82
CA LYS A 86 -17.88 10.46 -7.30
C LYS A 86 -18.88 10.17 -8.40
N SER A 87 -18.74 10.86 -9.53
CA SER A 87 -19.60 10.65 -10.70
C SER A 87 -19.40 9.26 -11.30
N TRP A 88 -18.14 8.81 -11.46
CA TRP A 88 -17.85 7.46 -11.98
C TRP A 88 -18.43 6.37 -11.08
N LYS A 89 -18.27 6.49 -9.76
CA LYS A 89 -18.89 5.55 -8.79
C LYS A 89 -20.40 5.49 -8.95
N LYS A 90 -21.08 6.65 -8.98
CA LYS A 90 -22.53 6.74 -9.14
C LYS A 90 -23.01 6.08 -10.44
N ASN A 91 -22.22 6.16 -11.50
CA ASN A 91 -22.54 5.63 -12.83
C ASN A 91 -22.00 4.21 -13.06
N GLY A 92 -21.66 3.44 -12.01
CA GLY A 92 -21.14 2.08 -12.12
C GLY A 92 -19.78 2.01 -12.83
N TRP A 93 -18.90 3.02 -12.62
CA TRP A 93 -17.58 3.15 -13.21
C TRP A 93 -17.59 3.27 -14.75
N LYS A 94 -18.64 3.91 -15.29
CA LYS A 94 -18.81 4.17 -16.72
C LYS A 94 -18.82 5.68 -16.98
N ARG A 95 -18.31 6.06 -18.15
CA ARG A 95 -18.37 7.41 -18.73
C ARG A 95 -19.28 7.36 -19.95
N LYS A 96 -19.65 8.53 -20.49
CA LYS A 96 -20.41 8.61 -21.76
C LYS A 96 -19.71 7.89 -22.92
N GLU A 97 -18.38 7.91 -22.91
CA GLU A 97 -17.51 7.40 -23.96
C GLU A 97 -17.02 5.97 -23.71
N GLY A 98 -17.58 5.25 -22.71
CA GLY A 98 -17.17 3.89 -22.37
C GLY A 98 -16.65 3.75 -20.92
N PRO A 99 -15.94 2.67 -20.60
CA PRO A 99 -15.44 2.43 -19.27
C PRO A 99 -14.42 3.49 -18.84
N VAL A 100 -14.29 3.68 -17.54
CA VAL A 100 -13.22 4.53 -16.98
C VAL A 100 -11.86 3.90 -17.28
N LYS A 101 -10.94 4.67 -17.86
CA LYS A 101 -9.55 4.20 -18.07
C LYS A 101 -8.86 4.03 -16.73
N ASN A 102 -7.96 3.05 -16.63
CA ASN A 102 -7.22 2.73 -15.39
C ASN A 102 -8.16 2.44 -14.20
N LEU A 103 -9.25 1.71 -14.48
CA LEU A 103 -10.30 1.43 -13.51
C LEU A 103 -9.79 0.67 -12.28
N ASP A 104 -8.83 -0.23 -12.49
CA ASP A 104 -8.11 -0.98 -11.48
C ASP A 104 -7.52 -0.03 -10.42
N LEU A 105 -6.70 0.91 -10.85
CA LEU A 105 -6.02 1.88 -9.98
C LEU A 105 -7.00 2.87 -9.33
N TRP A 106 -8.03 3.30 -10.06
CA TRP A 106 -9.05 4.19 -9.51
C TRP A 106 -9.88 3.54 -8.40
N LYS A 107 -10.22 2.26 -8.53
CA LYS A 107 -10.92 1.52 -7.47
C LYS A 107 -10.06 1.38 -6.21
N GLU A 108 -8.76 1.16 -6.39
CA GLU A 108 -7.82 1.08 -5.29
C GLU A 108 -7.67 2.43 -4.59
N LEU A 109 -7.48 3.51 -5.34
CA LEU A 109 -7.43 4.86 -4.79
C LEU A 109 -8.70 5.26 -4.05
N ASP A 110 -9.87 4.86 -4.55
CA ASP A 110 -11.13 5.11 -3.87
C ASP A 110 -11.17 4.46 -2.48
N LYS A 111 -10.72 3.20 -2.37
CA LYS A 111 -10.63 2.51 -1.07
C LYS A 111 -9.64 3.20 -0.12
N LEU A 112 -8.46 3.57 -0.60
CA LEU A 112 -7.42 4.20 0.22
C LEU A 112 -7.80 5.60 0.70
N THR A 113 -8.44 6.39 -0.16
CA THR A 113 -8.87 7.76 0.16
C THR A 113 -10.14 7.82 1.01
N ALA A 114 -10.98 6.78 0.97
CA ALA A 114 -12.17 6.70 1.83
C ALA A 114 -11.84 6.57 3.33
N GLN A 115 -10.66 6.06 3.66
CA GLN A 115 -10.21 5.85 5.04
C GLN A 115 -9.65 7.13 5.70
N ARG A 116 -9.42 8.20 4.95
CA ARG A 116 -8.71 9.40 5.39
C ARG A 116 -9.32 10.67 4.80
N LYS A 117 -9.12 11.79 5.48
CA LYS A 117 -9.43 13.10 4.91
C LYS A 117 -8.31 13.52 3.96
N CYS A 118 -8.48 13.31 2.66
CA CYS A 118 -7.52 13.67 1.63
C CYS A 118 -7.82 15.05 1.04
N THR A 119 -6.79 15.88 0.90
CA THR A 119 -6.86 17.19 0.23
C THR A 119 -5.88 17.18 -0.92
N PHE A 120 -6.38 17.33 -2.15
CA PHE A 120 -5.57 17.32 -3.36
C PHE A 120 -5.22 18.73 -3.78
N ILE A 121 -3.93 18.99 -3.95
CA ILE A 121 -3.37 20.31 -4.27
C ILE A 121 -2.57 20.15 -5.57
N TRP A 122 -3.02 20.88 -6.58
CA TRP A 122 -2.27 20.94 -7.82
C TRP A 122 -1.06 21.86 -7.66
N VAL A 123 0.09 21.40 -8.12
CA VAL A 123 1.31 22.21 -8.23
C VAL A 123 1.69 22.30 -9.70
N LYS A 124 2.38 23.37 -10.08
CA LYS A 124 2.92 23.48 -11.42
C LYS A 124 4.24 22.70 -11.46
N GLY A 125 4.35 21.75 -12.38
CA GLY A 125 5.59 21.02 -12.60
C GLY A 125 6.76 21.96 -12.95
N HIS A 126 7.96 21.59 -12.53
CA HIS A 126 9.22 22.33 -12.78
C HIS A 126 9.14 23.82 -12.38
N ASN A 127 8.56 24.12 -11.23
CA ASN A 127 8.34 25.51 -10.77
C ASN A 127 8.85 25.77 -9.36
N GLY A 128 9.97 25.14 -8.97
CA GLY A 128 10.65 25.40 -7.70
C GLY A 128 10.05 24.68 -6.49
N ASN A 129 9.10 23.75 -6.67
CA ASN A 129 8.65 22.89 -5.58
C ASN A 129 9.64 21.72 -5.42
N GLN A 130 10.52 21.84 -4.42
CA GLN A 130 11.62 20.91 -4.19
C GLN A 130 11.19 19.44 -4.16
N TYR A 131 10.10 19.10 -3.47
CA TYR A 131 9.64 17.72 -3.36
C TYR A 131 8.99 17.20 -4.64
N ASN A 132 8.28 18.07 -5.39
CA ASN A 132 7.72 17.66 -6.68
C ASN A 132 8.85 17.43 -7.70
N GLU A 133 9.85 18.29 -7.73
CA GLU A 133 11.01 18.11 -8.61
C GLU A 133 11.83 16.88 -8.25
N LEU A 134 11.94 16.55 -6.97
CA LEU A 134 12.57 15.29 -6.54
C LEU A 134 11.74 14.06 -6.97
N CYS A 135 10.41 14.10 -6.87
CA CYS A 135 9.56 13.03 -7.40
C CYS A 135 9.73 12.86 -8.90
N ASP A 136 9.75 13.95 -9.68
CA ASP A 136 9.99 13.92 -11.13
C ASP A 136 11.33 13.24 -11.46
N GLN A 137 12.42 13.66 -10.79
CA GLN A 137 13.74 13.05 -10.97
C GLN A 137 13.74 11.56 -10.66
N MET A 138 13.12 11.14 -9.55
CA MET A 138 13.02 9.74 -9.16
C MET A 138 12.18 8.94 -10.17
N ALA A 139 11.04 9.45 -10.60
CA ALA A 139 10.18 8.79 -11.58
C ALA A 139 10.86 8.66 -12.94
N CYS A 140 11.57 9.69 -13.39
CA CYS A 140 12.38 9.66 -14.62
C CYS A 140 13.52 8.64 -14.51
N ALA A 141 14.23 8.59 -13.38
CA ALA A 141 15.28 7.61 -13.16
C ALA A 141 14.76 6.15 -13.21
N GLU A 142 13.60 5.90 -12.61
CA GLU A 142 12.95 4.58 -12.70
C GLU A 142 12.55 4.25 -14.13
N SER A 143 11.89 5.15 -14.86
CA SER A 143 11.52 4.89 -16.25
C SER A 143 12.72 4.59 -17.16
N ALA A 144 13.87 5.22 -16.92
CA ALA A 144 15.11 4.95 -17.63
C ALA A 144 15.67 3.55 -17.33
N LYS A 145 15.65 3.09 -16.08
CA LYS A 145 16.07 1.73 -15.71
C LYS A 145 15.30 0.66 -16.51
N TYR A 146 13.98 0.82 -16.62
CA TYR A 146 13.14 -0.11 -17.38
C TYR A 146 13.33 0.01 -18.89
N ALA A 147 13.65 1.18 -19.41
CA ALA A 147 14.01 1.37 -20.83
C ALA A 147 15.33 0.67 -21.19
N ASP A 148 16.29 0.66 -20.27
CA ASP A 148 17.59 0.02 -20.44
C ASP A 148 17.56 -1.50 -20.14
N GLY A 149 16.39 -2.05 -19.74
CA GLY A 149 16.23 -3.45 -19.38
C GLY A 149 16.89 -3.83 -18.04
N CYS A 150 17.26 -2.83 -17.22
CA CYS A 150 17.85 -3.02 -15.89
C CYS A 150 16.82 -2.96 -14.76
N GLY A 151 15.55 -2.65 -15.07
CA GLY A 151 14.47 -2.60 -14.09
C GLY A 151 14.06 -4.01 -13.67
N GLU A 152 14.01 -4.25 -12.37
CA GLU A 152 13.35 -5.45 -11.83
C GLU A 152 11.84 -5.19 -11.86
N GLU A 153 11.09 -6.00 -12.62
CA GLU A 153 9.63 -5.92 -12.60
C GLU A 153 9.18 -6.15 -11.15
N GLU A 154 8.51 -5.16 -10.55
CA GLU A 154 7.81 -5.43 -9.31
C GLU A 154 6.88 -6.61 -9.60
N GLU A 155 7.11 -7.75 -8.93
CA GLU A 155 6.09 -8.80 -8.89
C GLU A 155 4.78 -8.07 -8.60
N LYS A 156 3.81 -8.20 -9.53
CA LYS A 156 2.48 -7.65 -9.27
C LYS A 156 2.19 -8.10 -7.86
N PRO A 157 1.97 -7.21 -6.89
CA PRO A 157 1.46 -7.70 -5.64
C PRO A 157 0.19 -8.42 -6.08
N ASP A 158 0.25 -9.76 -6.10
CA ASP A 158 -0.94 -10.56 -6.06
C ASP A 158 -1.83 -9.83 -5.08
N ASP A 159 -3.13 -9.81 -5.29
CA ASP A 159 -4.09 -9.18 -4.38
C ASP A 159 -3.84 -9.73 -2.96
N PHE A 160 -2.72 -9.32 -2.37
CA PHE A 160 -2.28 -9.69 -1.05
C PHE A 160 -3.11 -8.84 -0.08
N PHE A 161 -4.42 -9.01 -0.20
CA PHE A 161 -5.26 -8.87 0.96
C PHE A 161 -4.85 -10.03 1.86
N PHE A 162 -3.91 -9.74 2.79
CA PHE A 162 -3.86 -10.55 3.99
C PHE A 162 -5.25 -10.53 4.58
N ASN A 163 -6.06 -11.51 4.24
CA ASN A 163 -7.20 -11.78 5.08
C ASN A 163 -6.61 -12.26 6.43
N ALA A 164 -7.36 -12.12 7.50
CA ALA A 164 -6.88 -12.54 8.82
C ALA A 164 -6.44 -14.01 8.83
N ASP A 165 -7.03 -14.85 7.97
CA ASP A 165 -6.74 -16.27 7.85
C ASP A 165 -5.37 -16.52 7.19
N ASP A 166 -4.96 -15.74 6.18
CA ASP A 166 -3.64 -15.85 5.54
C ASP A 166 -2.52 -15.44 6.49
N ILE A 167 -2.76 -14.37 7.31
CA ILE A 167 -1.82 -13.96 8.37
C ILE A 167 -1.68 -15.06 9.42
N LEU A 168 -2.77 -15.71 9.80
CA LEU A 168 -2.76 -16.80 10.78
C LEU A 168 -2.01 -18.02 10.25
N VAL A 169 -2.18 -18.38 8.98
CA VAL A 169 -1.44 -19.48 8.33
C VAL A 169 0.05 -19.17 8.28
N ALA A 170 0.45 -17.97 7.84
CA ALA A 170 1.85 -17.56 7.80
C ALA A 170 2.50 -17.52 9.19
N LEU A 171 1.77 -17.05 10.21
CA LEU A 171 2.23 -17.10 11.61
C LEU A 171 2.38 -18.52 12.13
N ASP A 172 1.47 -19.44 11.80
CA ASP A 172 1.58 -20.84 12.17
C ASP A 172 2.82 -21.50 11.53
N GLU A 173 3.14 -21.20 10.27
CA GLU A 173 4.36 -21.70 9.60
C GLU A 173 5.64 -21.17 10.24
N VAL A 174 5.70 -19.86 10.50
CA VAL A 174 6.85 -19.23 11.18
C VAL A 174 7.05 -19.78 12.59
N LEU A 175 5.96 -20.02 13.33
CA LEU A 175 6.02 -20.62 14.67
C LEU A 175 6.50 -22.07 14.64
N LYS A 176 6.05 -22.87 13.67
CA LYS A 176 6.53 -24.25 13.46
C LYS A 176 8.02 -24.30 13.15
N GLU A 177 8.48 -23.38 12.30
CA GLU A 177 9.90 -23.30 11.92
C GLU A 177 10.78 -22.82 13.08
N ALA A 178 10.31 -21.86 13.87
CA ALA A 178 10.98 -21.39 15.08
C ALA A 178 11.08 -22.51 16.13
N GLN A 179 10.02 -23.26 16.35
CA GLN A 179 10.00 -24.41 17.27
C GLN A 179 10.95 -25.52 16.81
N LYS A 180 11.00 -25.81 15.50
CA LYS A 180 11.95 -26.78 14.94
C LYS A 180 13.40 -26.38 15.13
N ARG A 181 13.72 -25.10 15.05
CA ARG A 181 15.08 -24.56 15.28
C ARG A 181 15.49 -24.63 16.76
N GLU A 182 14.55 -24.35 17.66
CA GLU A 182 14.84 -24.25 19.10
C GLU A 182 14.86 -25.63 19.81
N TYR A 183 14.01 -26.57 19.42
CA TYR A 183 13.86 -27.85 20.08
C TYR A 183 14.26 -29.08 19.23
N GLY A 184 14.62 -28.90 17.96
CA GLY A 184 15.04 -30.00 17.07
C GLY A 184 13.96 -31.04 16.75
N VAL A 185 12.71 -30.80 17.13
CA VAL A 185 11.57 -31.74 16.96
C VAL A 185 10.37 -31.00 16.39
N GLU A 186 9.72 -31.58 15.41
CA GLU A 186 8.40 -31.13 14.96
C GLU A 186 7.35 -31.44 16.06
N MET A 187 6.82 -30.39 16.67
CA MET A 187 5.78 -30.55 17.68
C MET A 187 4.46 -30.95 17.02
N PRO A 188 3.79 -32.00 17.50
CA PRO A 188 2.59 -32.56 16.86
C PRO A 188 1.34 -31.70 17.02
N CYS A 189 1.39 -30.59 17.78
CA CYS A 189 0.25 -29.70 17.96
C CYS A 189 0.13 -28.73 16.79
N GLY A 190 -0.82 -28.95 15.92
CA GLY A 190 -1.16 -28.07 14.79
C GLY A 190 -1.88 -26.79 15.20
N GLY A 191 -1.40 -26.05 16.21
CA GLY A 191 -1.76 -24.66 16.53
C GLY A 191 -3.22 -24.35 16.92
N MET A 192 -4.16 -25.29 16.84
CA MET A 192 -5.58 -25.01 17.12
C MET A 192 -6.05 -25.40 18.54
N GLU A 193 -5.39 -26.34 19.20
CA GLU A 193 -5.69 -26.72 20.59
C GLU A 193 -4.40 -26.93 21.38
N LEU A 194 -4.41 -26.59 22.68
CA LEU A 194 -3.31 -26.90 23.57
C LEU A 194 -3.16 -28.41 23.68
N CYS A 195 -2.03 -28.96 23.25
CA CYS A 195 -1.73 -30.39 23.45
C CYS A 195 -1.57 -30.69 24.96
N ASP A 196 -1.62 -31.98 25.32
CA ASP A 196 -1.55 -32.41 26.73
C ASP A 196 -0.24 -31.97 27.41
N TYR A 197 0.83 -31.75 26.65
CA TYR A 197 2.10 -31.20 27.15
C TYR A 197 1.97 -29.71 27.49
N CYS A 198 1.20 -28.93 26.71
CA CYS A 198 0.99 -27.50 26.95
C CYS A 198 -0.13 -27.22 27.99
N LYS A 199 -0.90 -28.22 28.37
CA LYS A 199 -1.89 -28.16 29.47
C LYS A 199 -1.25 -28.36 30.83
N SER A 200 -0.04 -28.90 30.90
CA SER A 200 0.75 -28.92 32.13
C SER A 200 1.22 -27.50 32.42
N ASP A 201 0.98 -27.03 33.61
CA ASP A 201 0.98 -25.66 34.17
C ASP A 201 2.24 -24.81 33.95
N ASP A 202 3.03 -25.07 32.94
CA ASP A 202 4.24 -24.34 32.60
C ASP A 202 3.92 -23.16 31.65
N ARG A 203 3.53 -22.05 32.28
CA ARG A 203 3.19 -20.77 31.58
C ARG A 203 4.34 -20.15 30.79
N GLU A 204 5.50 -20.79 30.78
CA GLU A 204 6.67 -20.35 30.02
C GLU A 204 6.80 -21.00 28.65
N CYS A 205 5.99 -22.01 28.34
CA CYS A 205 5.98 -22.64 27.02
C CYS A 205 5.63 -21.63 25.90
N LEU A 206 6.47 -21.56 24.87
CA LEU A 206 6.26 -20.68 23.72
C LEU A 206 4.95 -20.95 23.00
N CYS A 207 4.49 -22.20 22.94
CA CYS A 207 3.19 -22.60 22.40
C CYS A 207 2.03 -22.02 23.18
N ALA A 208 2.09 -22.03 24.51
CA ALA A 208 1.05 -21.44 25.36
C ALA A 208 1.01 -19.92 25.21
N LYS A 209 2.15 -19.27 25.13
CA LYS A 209 2.27 -17.81 24.89
C LYS A 209 1.72 -17.43 23.50
N ALA A 210 2.00 -18.23 22.46
CA ALA A 210 1.50 -17.99 21.12
C ALA A 210 -0.03 -18.22 21.04
N PHE A 211 -0.55 -19.25 21.71
CA PHE A 211 -1.99 -19.52 21.78
C PHE A 211 -2.77 -18.42 22.50
N VAL A 212 -2.26 -17.90 23.62
CA VAL A 212 -2.87 -16.76 24.34
C VAL A 212 -2.90 -15.53 23.47
N ARG A 213 -1.78 -15.17 22.81
CA ARG A 213 -1.71 -14.02 21.90
C ARG A 213 -2.67 -14.16 20.71
N ARG A 214 -2.78 -15.36 20.15
CA ARG A 214 -3.74 -15.66 19.07
C ARG A 214 -5.18 -15.45 19.53
N ARG A 215 -5.52 -15.92 20.72
CA ARG A 215 -6.86 -15.77 21.31
C ARG A 215 -7.20 -14.30 21.58
N GLU A 216 -6.26 -13.54 22.11
CA GLU A 216 -6.41 -12.10 22.32
C GLU A 216 -6.59 -11.33 21.00
N PHE A 217 -5.85 -11.73 19.95
CA PHE A 217 -5.99 -11.14 18.62
C PHE A 217 -7.37 -11.40 18.01
N LEU A 218 -7.87 -12.62 18.11
CA LEU A 218 -9.20 -13.00 17.61
C LEU A 218 -10.34 -12.36 18.42
N SER A 219 -10.21 -12.23 19.74
CA SER A 219 -11.21 -11.57 20.58
C SER A 219 -11.29 -10.07 20.36
N ASN A 220 -10.16 -9.41 20.08
CA ASN A 220 -10.12 -7.96 19.81
C ASN A 220 -10.56 -7.59 18.36
N GLY A 221 -10.67 -8.56 17.47
CA GLY A 221 -11.15 -8.37 16.09
C GLY A 221 -12.66 -8.53 15.92
N MET A 222 -13.39 -9.04 16.92
CA MET A 222 -14.83 -9.29 16.84
C MET A 222 -15.72 -8.20 17.45
N ASP A 223 -15.13 -7.16 18.08
CA ASP A 223 -15.87 -6.06 18.70
C ASP A 223 -15.90 -4.78 17.86
N SER A 224 -16.03 -4.90 16.53
CA SER A 224 -16.27 -3.75 15.65
C SER A 224 -17.34 -4.11 14.60
N GLU A 225 -18.58 -4.22 15.07
CA GLU A 225 -19.78 -3.90 14.28
C GLU A 225 -20.21 -2.45 14.51
#